data_88d992ec4d74085bccbb9cd13fed09a3
#
_entry.id   88d992ec4d74085bccbb9cd13fed09a3
#
_cell.length_a   1.000
_cell.length_b   1.000
_cell.length_c   1.000
_cell.angle_alpha   90.00
_cell.angle_beta   90.00
_cell.angle_gamma   90.00
#
_symmetry.space_group_name_H-M   'P 1'
#
loop_
_entity.id
_entity.type
_entity.pdbx_description
1 polymer ?
#
loop_
_entity_poly.entity_id
_entity_poly.type
_entity_poly.pdbx_seq_one_letter_code
_entity_poly.pdbx_strand_id
1 'polypeptide(L)'
;MRSSAHPSNSSPSPIRHSAPLEYPFAGAPEPGSTVEVAPGVHWLRMPLPFALDHINLWLLEEDDGWTIVDCGLSDARTLVLWEQIFAKRLGAKPVRRVLVTHCHPDHAGNAAWLCQRFGVDLWMSQGEYLTAHALRHEIGGYGSAASLAHFARYGADGAHRSALQRRGNAYVVHVPDFPRSYRRLVEGDSLKAGPRRWRVIVGLGHAPEHVSLYCEELAVLISGDMLLPKISTNVSVWSIEPEGDPLGLFLSSIGRYRSLPADVLVLPSHGLPFRGAHERIAQLEAHHAARLAELETALGAGARSAMEVVETLFPRKLDVHQMFFALGETIAHLNRLEHAGLAVRRLGDDGVFRFSLRSPV
;
A
#
# COMPACT_ATOMS: atom_id res chain seq x y z
N MET A 1 -53.63 -31.65 9.98
CA MET A 1 -52.79 -31.49 8.80
C MET A 1 -51.77 -30.40 9.09
N ARG A 2 -50.56 -30.76 9.43
CA ARG A 2 -49.45 -29.79 9.65
C ARG A 2 -48.49 -29.96 8.48
N SER A 3 -48.37 -28.91 7.66
CA SER A 3 -47.43 -28.82 6.55
C SER A 3 -46.01 -28.55 7.08
N SER A 4 -45.12 -29.46 6.85
CA SER A 4 -43.70 -29.35 7.12
C SER A 4 -43.02 -28.68 5.92
N ALA A 5 -42.57 -27.42 6.11
CA ALA A 5 -41.69 -26.73 5.14
C ALA A 5 -40.26 -27.23 5.32
N HIS A 6 -39.70 -27.81 4.26
CA HIS A 6 -38.26 -28.12 4.18
C HIS A 6 -37.45 -26.83 3.95
N PRO A 7 -36.28 -26.65 4.58
CA PRO A 7 -35.39 -25.58 4.24
C PRO A 7 -34.70 -25.87 2.87
N SER A 8 -34.82 -24.89 1.98
CA SER A 8 -34.16 -24.93 0.66
C SER A 8 -32.63 -24.89 0.83
N ASN A 9 -32.00 -25.96 0.37
CA ASN A 9 -30.55 -26.11 0.27
C ASN A 9 -30.06 -25.21 -0.88
N SER A 10 -29.62 -24.00 -0.57
CA SER A 10 -28.97 -23.10 -1.55
C SER A 10 -27.54 -23.57 -1.76
N SER A 11 -27.30 -24.27 -2.87
CA SER A 11 -25.97 -24.58 -3.37
C SER A 11 -25.15 -23.31 -3.53
N PRO A 12 -23.85 -23.29 -3.16
CA PRO A 12 -22.99 -22.12 -3.38
C PRO A 12 -22.93 -21.83 -4.88
N SER A 13 -23.19 -20.59 -5.25
CA SER A 13 -23.05 -20.14 -6.63
C SER A 13 -21.63 -20.40 -7.14
N PRO A 14 -21.44 -20.86 -8.39
CA PRO A 14 -20.13 -21.10 -8.94
C PRO A 14 -19.30 -19.82 -8.90
N ILE A 15 -18.01 -19.96 -8.49
CA ILE A 15 -17.00 -18.92 -8.53
C ILE A 15 -17.01 -18.35 -9.96
N ARG A 16 -17.54 -17.15 -10.14
CA ARG A 16 -17.42 -16.45 -11.42
C ARG A 16 -15.94 -16.24 -11.66
N HIS A 17 -15.38 -16.83 -12.70
CA HIS A 17 -14.06 -16.47 -13.17
C HIS A 17 -14.09 -14.96 -13.45
N SER A 18 -13.34 -14.18 -12.68
CA SER A 18 -13.20 -12.75 -12.91
C SER A 18 -12.61 -12.53 -14.31
N ALA A 19 -13.16 -11.57 -15.04
CA ALA A 19 -12.62 -11.21 -16.35
C ALA A 19 -11.13 -10.83 -16.23
N PRO A 20 -10.31 -11.14 -17.23
CA PRO A 20 -8.91 -10.74 -17.23
C PRO A 20 -8.79 -9.20 -17.26
N LEU A 21 -7.76 -8.67 -16.60
CA LEU A 21 -7.43 -7.25 -16.69
C LEU A 21 -6.91 -6.92 -18.11
N GLU A 22 -7.28 -5.76 -18.62
CA GLU A 22 -6.76 -5.23 -19.87
C GLU A 22 -5.51 -4.38 -19.61
N TYR A 23 -4.44 -4.61 -20.35
CA TYR A 23 -3.18 -3.86 -20.27
C TYR A 23 -2.98 -3.07 -21.56
N PRO A 24 -3.35 -1.77 -21.62
CA PRO A 24 -3.27 -0.98 -22.84
C PRO A 24 -1.84 -0.63 -23.27
N PHE A 25 -0.84 -0.88 -22.43
CA PHE A 25 0.57 -0.61 -22.71
C PHE A 25 1.37 -1.92 -22.73
N ALA A 26 2.13 -2.15 -23.80
CA ALA A 26 2.92 -3.38 -23.99
C ALA A 26 4.11 -3.49 -23.02
N GLY A 27 4.62 -2.37 -22.51
CA GLY A 27 5.78 -2.33 -21.61
C GLY A 27 5.92 -1.00 -20.90
N ALA A 28 6.87 -0.95 -19.98
CA ALA A 28 7.21 0.25 -19.23
C ALA A 28 8.10 1.21 -20.06
N PRO A 29 8.15 2.51 -19.67
CA PRO A 29 9.13 3.44 -20.18
C PRO A 29 10.56 2.95 -19.97
N GLU A 30 11.44 3.23 -20.94
CA GLU A 30 12.88 3.05 -20.74
C GLU A 30 13.38 3.92 -19.58
N PRO A 31 14.37 3.47 -18.81
CA PRO A 31 14.94 4.25 -17.72
C PRO A 31 15.35 5.68 -18.15
N GLY A 32 14.97 6.68 -17.38
CA GLY A 32 15.23 8.09 -17.69
C GLY A 32 14.42 8.66 -18.87
N SER A 33 13.32 7.99 -19.23
CA SER A 33 12.34 8.47 -20.21
C SER A 33 10.92 8.46 -19.63
N THR A 34 9.96 9.00 -20.41
CA THR A 34 8.53 9.02 -20.05
C THR A 34 7.68 8.58 -21.22
N VAL A 35 6.53 7.98 -20.91
CA VAL A 35 5.47 7.65 -21.88
C VAL A 35 4.20 8.39 -21.49
N GLU A 36 3.58 9.09 -22.42
CA GLU A 36 2.27 9.71 -22.20
C GLU A 36 1.19 8.61 -22.21
N VAL A 37 0.50 8.44 -21.08
CA VAL A 37 -0.52 7.38 -20.89
C VAL A 37 -1.95 7.88 -21.01
N ALA A 38 -2.13 9.18 -20.84
CA ALA A 38 -3.35 9.92 -21.13
C ALA A 38 -2.94 11.38 -21.42
N PRO A 39 -3.76 12.19 -22.09
CA PRO A 39 -3.37 13.55 -22.43
C PRO A 39 -2.86 14.37 -21.26
N GLY A 40 -1.57 14.73 -21.26
CA GLY A 40 -0.88 15.46 -20.19
C GLY A 40 -0.54 14.64 -18.95
N VAL A 41 -0.66 13.29 -19.02
CA VAL A 41 -0.27 12.37 -17.93
C VAL A 41 0.87 11.49 -18.41
N HIS A 42 2.04 11.64 -17.80
CA HIS A 42 3.25 10.94 -18.21
C HIS A 42 3.71 9.95 -17.16
N TRP A 43 3.92 8.73 -17.61
CA TRP A 43 4.47 7.62 -16.82
C TRP A 43 5.98 7.60 -16.93
N LEU A 44 6.63 7.48 -15.79
CA LEU A 44 8.05 7.16 -15.69
C LEU A 44 8.25 6.01 -14.69
N ARG A 45 9.35 5.30 -14.80
CA ARG A 45 9.67 4.17 -13.94
C ARG A 45 11.04 4.31 -13.33
N MET A 46 11.12 4.11 -12.01
CA MET A 46 12.37 4.07 -11.27
C MET A 46 12.66 2.65 -10.77
N PRO A 47 13.94 2.24 -10.72
CA PRO A 47 14.32 0.93 -10.22
C PRO A 47 14.25 0.87 -8.70
N LEU A 48 13.98 -0.32 -8.16
CA LEU A 48 14.11 -0.63 -6.74
C LEU A 48 15.11 -1.76 -6.53
N PRO A 49 15.89 -1.77 -5.45
CA PRO A 49 16.89 -2.81 -5.15
C PRO A 49 16.26 -4.02 -4.42
N PHE A 50 15.01 -4.36 -4.71
CA PHE A 50 14.22 -5.40 -4.05
C PHE A 50 13.68 -6.42 -5.04
N ALA A 51 12.99 -7.45 -4.55
CA ALA A 51 12.24 -8.38 -5.41
C ALA A 51 11.13 -7.68 -6.21
N LEU A 52 10.52 -6.66 -5.63
CA LEU A 52 9.72 -5.67 -6.34
C LEU A 52 10.69 -4.66 -6.95
N ASP A 53 11.05 -4.83 -8.20
CA ASP A 53 12.21 -4.23 -8.85
C ASP A 53 11.99 -2.80 -9.39
N HIS A 54 10.78 -2.26 -9.27
CA HIS A 54 10.43 -0.95 -9.82
C HIS A 54 9.30 -0.26 -9.07
N ILE A 55 9.28 1.07 -9.24
CA ILE A 55 8.13 1.92 -8.92
C ILE A 55 7.78 2.80 -10.13
N ASN A 56 6.49 2.98 -10.38
CA ASN A 56 5.95 3.93 -11.35
C ASN A 56 5.67 5.27 -10.66
N LEU A 57 6.12 6.34 -11.29
CA LEU A 57 5.88 7.71 -10.86
C LEU A 57 5.17 8.46 -12.00
N TRP A 58 4.57 9.59 -11.68
CA TRP A 58 3.75 10.30 -12.66
C TRP A 58 4.14 11.78 -12.75
N LEU A 59 4.09 12.33 -13.97
CA LEU A 59 4.13 13.77 -14.20
C LEU A 59 2.79 14.20 -14.77
N LEU A 60 2.19 15.21 -14.17
CA LEU A 60 0.99 15.86 -14.70
C LEU A 60 1.38 17.19 -15.32
N GLU A 61 1.02 17.38 -16.57
CA GLU A 61 1.28 18.62 -17.27
C GLU A 61 0.34 19.72 -16.78
N GLU A 62 0.93 20.87 -16.41
CA GLU A 62 0.23 22.09 -16.04
C GLU A 62 0.27 23.09 -17.21
N ASP A 63 -0.53 24.16 -17.14
CA ASP A 63 -0.54 25.20 -18.17
C ASP A 63 0.87 25.77 -18.39
N ASP A 64 1.63 25.97 -17.31
CA ASP A 64 2.95 26.58 -17.32
C ASP A 64 3.99 25.80 -16.51
N GLY A 65 3.81 24.50 -16.30
CA GLY A 65 4.73 23.71 -15.46
C GLY A 65 4.36 22.24 -15.37
N TRP A 66 4.79 21.61 -14.28
CA TRP A 66 4.61 20.21 -13.98
C TRP A 66 4.27 19.94 -12.52
N THR A 67 3.37 19.01 -12.27
CA THR A 67 3.19 18.35 -10.96
C THR A 67 3.90 17.00 -10.99
N ILE A 68 4.77 16.75 -10.02
CA ILE A 68 5.36 15.44 -9.78
C ILE A 68 4.47 14.68 -8.79
N VAL A 69 4.12 13.42 -9.10
CA VAL A 69 3.39 12.52 -8.20
C VAL A 69 4.30 11.33 -7.88
N ASP A 70 4.67 11.23 -6.62
CA ASP A 70 5.68 10.36 -6.03
C ASP A 70 7.12 10.62 -6.50
N CYS A 71 8.11 10.22 -5.69
CA CYS A 71 9.48 10.73 -5.78
C CYS A 71 10.53 9.64 -6.04
N GLY A 72 10.19 8.38 -5.87
CA GLY A 72 11.14 7.28 -5.92
C GLY A 72 12.01 7.17 -4.67
N LEU A 73 12.70 6.04 -4.57
CA LEU A 73 13.63 5.74 -3.49
C LEU A 73 14.83 6.69 -3.53
N SER A 74 15.32 7.14 -2.39
CA SER A 74 16.53 7.98 -2.34
C SER A 74 17.78 7.12 -2.50
N ASP A 75 18.24 7.02 -3.74
CA ASP A 75 19.51 6.41 -4.12
C ASP A 75 20.15 7.13 -5.33
N ALA A 76 21.43 6.88 -5.57
CA ALA A 76 22.19 7.53 -6.63
C ALA A 76 21.62 7.26 -8.03
N ARG A 77 21.08 6.05 -8.27
CA ARG A 77 20.53 5.65 -9.56
C ARG A 77 19.23 6.42 -9.86
N THR A 78 18.34 6.51 -8.89
CA THR A 78 17.10 7.27 -9.01
C THR A 78 17.35 8.76 -9.26
N LEU A 79 18.33 9.34 -8.57
CA LEU A 79 18.73 10.74 -8.78
C LEU A 79 19.23 10.99 -10.22
N VAL A 80 20.08 10.12 -10.74
CA VAL A 80 20.57 10.23 -12.14
C VAL A 80 19.42 10.13 -13.14
N LEU A 81 18.44 9.23 -12.91
CA LEU A 81 17.29 9.10 -13.78
C LEU A 81 16.39 10.34 -13.73
N TRP A 82 16.20 10.94 -12.55
CA TRP A 82 15.49 12.20 -12.43
C TRP A 82 16.16 13.33 -13.24
N GLU A 83 17.48 13.47 -13.15
CA GLU A 83 18.22 14.48 -13.93
C GLU A 83 18.03 14.29 -15.45
N GLN A 84 18.00 13.03 -15.92
CA GLN A 84 17.73 12.73 -17.33
C GLN A 84 16.31 13.13 -17.73
N ILE A 85 15.33 12.87 -16.88
CA ILE A 85 13.92 13.22 -17.10
C ILE A 85 13.77 14.75 -17.13
N PHE A 86 14.40 15.47 -16.19
CA PHE A 86 14.37 16.93 -16.18
C PHE A 86 14.93 17.50 -17.46
N ALA A 87 16.07 17.02 -17.94
CA ALA A 87 16.69 17.49 -19.16
C ALA A 87 15.85 17.20 -20.41
N LYS A 88 15.23 16.01 -20.48
CA LYS A 88 14.52 15.55 -21.69
C LYS A 88 13.07 16.00 -21.74
N ARG A 89 12.37 16.02 -20.57
CA ARG A 89 10.92 16.16 -20.53
C ARG A 89 10.42 17.49 -19.98
N LEU A 90 11.00 17.99 -18.90
CA LEU A 90 10.49 19.22 -18.30
C LEU A 90 10.78 20.46 -19.15
N GLY A 91 11.89 20.41 -19.92
CA GLY A 91 12.31 21.54 -20.76
C GLY A 91 12.50 22.81 -19.93
N ALA A 92 11.98 23.94 -20.41
CA ALA A 92 12.00 25.21 -19.69
C ALA A 92 10.82 25.39 -18.72
N LYS A 93 9.85 24.47 -18.67
CA LYS A 93 8.70 24.56 -17.79
C LYS A 93 9.08 24.16 -16.36
N PRO A 94 8.77 24.97 -15.32
CA PRO A 94 9.13 24.67 -13.94
C PRO A 94 8.27 23.54 -13.37
N VAL A 95 8.77 22.86 -12.31
CA VAL A 95 7.94 22.08 -11.41
C VAL A 95 7.16 23.03 -10.52
N ARG A 96 5.86 22.82 -10.34
CA ARG A 96 4.95 23.65 -9.55
C ARG A 96 4.67 23.08 -8.19
N ARG A 97 4.70 21.75 -8.07
CA ARG A 97 4.48 21.02 -6.81
C ARG A 97 5.04 19.61 -6.89
N VAL A 98 5.32 19.07 -5.70
CA VAL A 98 5.61 17.66 -5.47
C VAL A 98 4.49 17.11 -4.62
N LEU A 99 3.77 16.09 -5.11
CA LEU A 99 2.74 15.38 -4.38
C LEU A 99 3.25 13.98 -4.06
N VAL A 100 3.08 13.56 -2.81
CA VAL A 100 3.44 12.20 -2.37
C VAL A 100 2.19 11.51 -1.88
N THR A 101 1.93 10.32 -2.45
CA THR A 101 0.73 9.52 -2.16
C THR A 101 0.73 9.01 -0.73
N HIS A 102 1.86 8.52 -0.24
CA HIS A 102 2.03 8.02 1.12
C HIS A 102 3.51 7.97 1.54
N CYS A 103 3.78 7.66 2.81
CA CYS A 103 5.09 7.80 3.44
C CYS A 103 6.11 6.71 3.10
N HIS A 104 5.77 5.65 2.37
CA HIS A 104 6.73 4.58 2.09
C HIS A 104 7.95 5.10 1.30
N PRO A 105 9.13 4.49 1.54
CA PRO A 105 10.39 5.06 1.05
C PRO A 105 10.50 5.21 -0.46
N ASP A 106 9.92 4.29 -1.23
CA ASP A 106 9.92 4.33 -2.69
C ASP A 106 9.00 5.41 -3.27
N HIS A 107 8.09 5.96 -2.47
CA HIS A 107 7.23 7.10 -2.81
C HIS A 107 7.81 8.42 -2.28
N ALA A 108 8.26 8.45 -1.04
CA ALA A 108 8.65 9.66 -0.31
C ALA A 108 10.17 9.95 -0.34
N GLY A 109 10.98 9.01 -0.81
CA GLY A 109 12.45 9.03 -0.63
C GLY A 109 13.13 10.30 -1.08
N ASN A 110 12.78 10.83 -2.25
CA ASN A 110 13.38 12.04 -2.80
C ASN A 110 12.52 13.30 -2.61
N ALA A 111 11.49 13.28 -1.76
CA ALA A 111 10.58 14.41 -1.59
C ALA A 111 11.31 15.70 -1.18
N ALA A 112 12.22 15.63 -0.19
CA ALA A 112 12.99 16.79 0.25
C ALA A 112 13.88 17.33 -0.86
N TRP A 113 14.61 16.45 -1.56
CA TRP A 113 15.49 16.85 -2.65
C TRP A 113 14.72 17.53 -3.80
N LEU A 114 13.57 16.98 -4.21
CA LEU A 114 12.74 17.57 -5.26
C LEU A 114 12.17 18.92 -4.83
N CYS A 115 11.63 19.03 -3.61
CA CYS A 115 11.10 20.27 -3.09
C CYS A 115 12.17 21.37 -3.01
N GLN A 116 13.37 21.04 -2.51
CA GLN A 116 14.49 21.97 -2.41
C GLN A 116 14.99 22.40 -3.80
N ARG A 117 15.16 21.44 -4.73
CA ARG A 117 15.66 21.70 -6.08
C ARG A 117 14.79 22.69 -6.86
N PHE A 118 13.47 22.56 -6.72
CA PHE A 118 12.53 23.39 -7.47
C PHE A 118 11.93 24.55 -6.65
N GLY A 119 12.24 24.65 -5.35
CA GLY A 119 11.69 25.69 -4.48
C GLY A 119 10.17 25.59 -4.31
N VAL A 120 9.63 24.36 -4.22
CA VAL A 120 8.18 24.10 -4.16
C VAL A 120 7.77 23.37 -2.90
N ASP A 121 6.48 23.46 -2.56
CA ASP A 121 5.90 22.78 -1.41
C ASP A 121 5.67 21.29 -1.70
N LEU A 122 5.82 20.47 -0.64
CA LEU A 122 5.29 19.11 -0.60
C LEU A 122 3.77 19.15 -0.40
N TRP A 123 3.03 18.33 -1.15
CA TRP A 123 1.61 18.07 -0.99
C TRP A 123 1.38 16.63 -0.52
N MET A 124 0.73 16.45 0.62
CA MET A 124 0.58 15.13 1.26
C MET A 124 -0.58 15.15 2.25
N SER A 125 -1.15 13.99 2.61
CA SER A 125 -2.08 13.90 3.74
C SER A 125 -1.36 14.09 5.08
N GLN A 126 -2.10 14.43 6.14
CA GLN A 126 -1.50 14.68 7.44
C GLN A 126 -0.95 13.43 8.08
N GLY A 127 -1.70 12.33 8.01
CA GLY A 127 -1.27 11.05 8.58
C GLY A 127 0.05 10.60 7.98
N GLU A 128 0.20 10.70 6.67
CA GLU A 128 1.43 10.30 5.97
C GLU A 128 2.61 11.21 6.29
N TYR A 129 2.38 12.54 6.31
CA TYR A 129 3.43 13.50 6.65
C TYR A 129 3.98 13.28 8.07
N LEU A 130 3.09 13.13 9.05
CA LEU A 130 3.50 12.89 10.44
C LEU A 130 4.16 11.53 10.61
N THR A 131 3.68 10.51 9.91
CA THR A 131 4.26 9.16 9.93
C THR A 131 5.68 9.15 9.34
N ALA A 132 5.92 9.84 8.23
CA ALA A 132 7.27 9.97 7.67
C ALA A 132 8.26 10.57 8.68
N HIS A 133 7.88 11.64 9.38
CA HIS A 133 8.71 12.23 10.43
C HIS A 133 8.88 11.30 11.64
N ALA A 134 7.80 10.63 12.08
CA ALA A 134 7.86 9.69 13.20
C ALA A 134 8.78 8.49 12.93
N LEU A 135 8.72 7.93 11.72
CA LEU A 135 9.61 6.86 11.27
C LEU A 135 11.08 7.31 11.19
N ARG A 136 11.33 8.51 10.64
CA ARG A 136 12.69 9.04 10.53
C ARG A 136 13.33 9.27 11.90
N HIS A 137 12.57 9.70 12.89
CA HIS A 137 13.05 10.07 14.22
C HIS A 137 12.75 8.99 15.28
N GLU A 138 12.23 7.81 14.87
CA GLU A 138 11.87 6.70 15.76
C GLU A 138 11.00 7.11 16.95
N ILE A 139 9.99 7.98 16.69
CA ILE A 139 9.14 8.54 17.75
C ILE A 139 8.13 7.49 18.23
N GLY A 140 8.09 7.24 19.53
CA GLY A 140 7.10 6.36 20.15
C GLY A 140 7.10 4.96 19.56
N GLY A 141 5.91 4.49 19.15
CA GLY A 141 5.73 3.15 18.54
C GLY A 141 6.40 2.95 17.18
N TYR A 142 6.91 4.01 16.54
CA TYR A 142 7.61 3.91 15.25
C TYR A 142 9.08 3.51 15.38
N GLY A 143 9.62 3.45 16.59
CA GLY A 143 11.02 3.10 16.84
C GLY A 143 11.30 1.59 16.67
N SER A 144 12.57 1.29 16.35
CA SER A 144 13.06 -0.08 16.20
C SER A 144 12.83 -0.93 17.46
N ALA A 145 12.99 -0.35 18.66
CA ALA A 145 12.74 -1.03 19.94
C ALA A 145 11.26 -1.42 20.11
N ALA A 146 10.34 -0.53 19.73
CA ALA A 146 8.90 -0.81 19.78
C ALA A 146 8.51 -1.92 18.80
N SER A 147 9.07 -1.90 17.60
CA SER A 147 8.87 -2.95 16.58
C SER A 147 9.38 -4.31 17.06
N LEU A 148 10.56 -4.36 17.72
CA LEU A 148 11.13 -5.57 18.32
C LEU A 148 10.20 -6.15 19.40
N ALA A 149 9.72 -5.29 20.31
CA ALA A 149 8.81 -5.69 21.37
C ALA A 149 7.46 -6.18 20.81
N HIS A 150 6.95 -5.49 19.78
CA HIS A 150 5.71 -5.85 19.08
C HIS A 150 5.82 -7.27 18.49
N PHE A 151 6.79 -7.52 17.61
CA PHE A 151 6.90 -8.82 16.95
C PHE A 151 7.27 -9.96 17.93
N ALA A 152 7.99 -9.67 19.03
CA ALA A 152 8.20 -10.64 20.11
C ALA A 152 6.89 -11.13 20.72
N ARG A 153 5.92 -10.23 20.93
CA ARG A 153 4.58 -10.59 21.47
C ARG A 153 3.76 -11.45 20.50
N TYR A 154 4.14 -11.49 19.22
CA TYR A 154 3.49 -12.33 18.20
C TYR A 154 4.30 -13.58 17.83
N GLY A 155 5.35 -13.88 18.61
CA GLY A 155 6.10 -15.15 18.54
C GLY A 155 7.41 -15.08 17.76
N ALA A 156 7.88 -13.88 17.33
CA ALA A 156 9.20 -13.76 16.73
C ALA A 156 10.31 -14.13 17.73
N ASP A 157 11.12 -15.14 17.40
CA ASP A 157 12.19 -15.67 18.23
C ASP A 157 13.44 -14.76 18.30
N GLY A 158 14.47 -15.22 19.04
CA GLY A 158 15.71 -14.50 19.22
C GLY A 158 16.47 -14.24 17.91
N ALA A 159 16.40 -15.16 16.94
CA ALA A 159 17.07 -15.03 15.63
C ALA A 159 16.40 -13.94 14.81
N HIS A 160 15.06 -13.94 14.72
CA HIS A 160 14.28 -12.92 14.04
C HIS A 160 14.49 -11.53 14.67
N ARG A 161 14.41 -11.44 16.01
CA ARG A 161 14.67 -10.19 16.73
C ARG A 161 16.06 -9.63 16.50
N SER A 162 17.09 -10.49 16.54
CA SER A 162 18.48 -10.09 16.26
C SER A 162 18.65 -9.59 14.83
N ALA A 163 17.95 -10.21 13.87
CA ALA A 163 17.97 -9.77 12.47
C ALA A 163 17.32 -8.39 12.30
N LEU A 164 16.17 -8.14 12.95
CA LEU A 164 15.52 -6.82 12.96
C LEU A 164 16.40 -5.75 13.62
N GLN A 165 17.02 -6.08 14.74
CA GLN A 165 17.93 -5.16 15.44
C GLN A 165 19.13 -4.76 14.58
N ARG A 166 19.74 -5.70 13.85
CA ARG A 166 20.83 -5.41 12.91
C ARG A 166 20.40 -4.51 11.75
N ARG A 167 19.13 -4.59 11.32
CA ARG A 167 18.59 -3.74 10.27
C ARG A 167 18.55 -2.26 10.69
N GLY A 168 18.37 -1.98 11.98
CA GLY A 168 18.22 -0.62 12.50
C GLY A 168 17.08 0.15 11.83
N ASN A 169 17.18 1.47 11.82
CA ASN A 169 16.22 2.32 11.13
C ASN A 169 16.49 2.35 9.61
N ALA A 170 15.96 1.34 8.90
CA ALA A 170 16.08 1.28 7.44
C ALA A 170 15.33 2.41 6.72
N TYR A 171 14.39 3.07 7.37
CA TYR A 171 13.63 4.15 6.76
C TYR A 171 14.54 5.35 6.42
N VAL A 172 15.42 5.77 7.33
CA VAL A 172 16.33 6.92 7.11
C VAL A 172 17.37 6.66 6.02
N VAL A 173 17.67 5.41 5.70
CA VAL A 173 18.58 5.06 4.60
C VAL A 173 17.97 5.48 3.26
N HIS A 174 16.66 5.34 3.13
CA HIS A 174 15.93 5.57 1.88
C HIS A 174 15.11 6.86 1.86
N VAL A 175 14.94 7.50 3.03
CA VAL A 175 14.34 8.83 3.22
C VAL A 175 15.28 9.66 4.12
N PRO A 176 16.46 10.04 3.62
CA PRO A 176 17.50 10.69 4.43
C PRO A 176 17.11 12.08 4.94
N ASP A 177 16.25 12.77 4.19
CA ASP A 177 15.67 14.04 4.57
C ASP A 177 14.18 14.12 4.20
N PHE A 178 13.42 14.98 4.87
CA PHE A 178 12.00 15.17 4.62
C PHE A 178 11.61 16.64 4.81
N PRO A 179 10.69 17.21 3.98
CA PRO A 179 10.31 18.60 4.07
C PRO A 179 9.74 18.97 5.46
N ARG A 180 10.14 20.16 5.98
CA ARG A 180 9.71 20.64 7.30
C ARG A 180 8.28 21.18 7.34
N SER A 181 7.70 21.43 6.17
CA SER A 181 6.33 21.90 6.00
C SER A 181 5.72 21.27 4.76
N TYR A 182 4.40 21.24 4.70
CA TYR A 182 3.65 20.65 3.60
C TYR A 182 2.33 21.38 3.40
N ARG A 183 1.72 21.18 2.23
CA ARG A 183 0.33 21.51 1.97
C ARG A 183 -0.52 20.27 2.15
N ARG A 184 -1.48 20.36 3.07
CA ARG A 184 -2.33 19.24 3.42
C ARG A 184 -3.30 18.91 2.30
N LEU A 185 -3.39 17.62 1.98
CA LEU A 185 -4.44 17.01 1.18
C LEU A 185 -5.44 16.32 2.10
N VAL A 186 -6.72 16.47 1.80
CA VAL A 186 -7.80 15.77 2.52
C VAL A 186 -8.76 15.10 1.52
N GLU A 187 -9.54 14.15 2.01
CA GLU A 187 -10.58 13.48 1.22
C GLU A 187 -11.49 14.49 0.50
N GLY A 188 -11.67 14.31 -0.80
CA GLY A 188 -12.53 15.13 -1.63
C GLY A 188 -11.92 16.44 -2.14
N ASP A 189 -10.69 16.80 -1.73
CA ASP A 189 -9.99 17.95 -2.31
C ASP A 189 -9.90 17.83 -3.82
N SER A 190 -9.90 18.96 -4.50
CA SER A 190 -9.75 19.05 -5.95
C SER A 190 -8.52 19.86 -6.33
N LEU A 191 -7.55 19.18 -6.93
CA LEU A 191 -6.32 19.79 -7.45
C LEU A 191 -6.49 20.13 -8.93
N LYS A 192 -6.16 21.35 -9.34
CA LYS A 192 -6.06 21.70 -10.75
C LYS A 192 -4.64 21.39 -11.25
N ALA A 193 -4.51 20.61 -12.33
CA ALA A 193 -3.29 20.44 -13.09
C ALA A 193 -3.59 20.62 -14.58
N GLY A 194 -3.10 21.73 -15.16
CA GLY A 194 -3.48 22.19 -16.50
C GLY A 194 -5.00 22.43 -16.62
N PRO A 195 -5.64 21.99 -17.67
CA PRO A 195 -7.07 22.14 -17.85
C PRO A 195 -7.92 21.18 -17.00
N ARG A 196 -7.31 20.25 -16.26
CA ARG A 196 -7.98 19.11 -15.62
C ARG A 196 -8.07 19.26 -14.10
N ARG A 197 -9.08 18.60 -13.53
CA ARG A 197 -9.27 18.51 -12.08
C ARG A 197 -9.01 17.09 -11.61
N TRP A 198 -8.22 16.97 -10.54
CA TRP A 198 -7.89 15.72 -9.88
C TRP A 198 -8.48 15.69 -8.49
N ARG A 199 -9.45 14.81 -8.28
CA ARG A 199 -10.07 14.62 -6.98
C ARG A 199 -9.21 13.69 -6.11
N VAL A 200 -8.97 14.12 -4.87
CA VAL A 200 -8.29 13.32 -3.85
C VAL A 200 -9.26 12.26 -3.32
N ILE A 201 -8.80 11.02 -3.28
CA ILE A 201 -9.48 9.89 -2.63
C ILE A 201 -8.51 9.33 -1.61
N VAL A 202 -8.85 9.40 -0.31
CA VAL A 202 -8.01 8.88 0.77
C VAL A 202 -8.34 7.41 1.01
N GLY A 203 -7.34 6.55 0.92
CA GLY A 203 -7.39 5.13 1.26
C GLY A 203 -6.70 4.85 2.59
N LEU A 204 -7.18 3.87 3.32
CA LEU A 204 -6.67 3.46 4.63
C LEU A 204 -6.22 2.00 4.58
N GLY A 205 -5.43 1.58 5.55
CA GLY A 205 -5.07 0.17 5.79
C GLY A 205 -3.70 -0.23 5.26
N HIS A 206 -3.33 0.16 4.02
CA HIS A 206 -1.95 0.02 3.53
C HIS A 206 -1.00 1.03 4.20
N ALA A 207 -1.48 2.24 4.34
CA ALA A 207 -0.84 3.37 4.99
C ALA A 207 -1.91 4.18 5.74
N PRO A 208 -1.55 5.13 6.63
CA PRO A 208 -2.51 5.84 7.47
C PRO A 208 -3.58 6.63 6.71
N GLU A 209 -3.18 7.36 5.64
CA GLU A 209 -4.04 8.22 4.83
C GLU A 209 -3.50 8.30 3.39
N HIS A 210 -3.37 7.14 2.72
CA HIS A 210 -2.87 7.06 1.35
C HIS A 210 -3.72 7.90 0.39
N VAL A 211 -3.10 8.75 -0.41
CA VAL A 211 -3.78 9.61 -1.41
C VAL A 211 -3.77 8.94 -2.78
N SER A 212 -4.95 8.73 -3.35
CA SER A 212 -5.14 8.44 -4.78
C SER A 212 -5.73 9.67 -5.47
N LEU A 213 -5.47 9.84 -6.78
CA LEU A 213 -5.94 10.97 -7.56
C LEU A 213 -6.81 10.48 -8.72
N TYR A 214 -8.04 10.97 -8.80
CA TYR A 214 -8.97 10.63 -9.86
C TYR A 214 -9.29 11.85 -10.72
N CYS A 215 -9.10 11.72 -12.03
CA CYS A 215 -9.49 12.69 -13.05
C CYS A 215 -10.71 12.16 -13.82
N GLU A 216 -11.86 12.79 -13.64
CA GLU A 216 -13.11 12.39 -14.28
C GLU A 216 -13.05 12.61 -15.79
N GLU A 217 -12.50 13.75 -16.24
CA GLU A 217 -12.43 14.12 -17.64
C GLU A 217 -11.59 13.15 -18.50
N LEU A 218 -10.64 12.48 -17.88
CA LEU A 218 -9.78 11.48 -18.54
C LEU A 218 -10.21 10.03 -18.23
N ALA A 219 -11.11 9.81 -17.27
CA ALA A 219 -11.36 8.52 -16.66
C ALA A 219 -10.06 7.83 -16.24
N VAL A 220 -9.20 8.55 -15.48
CA VAL A 220 -7.89 8.08 -15.00
C VAL A 220 -7.83 8.11 -13.48
N LEU A 221 -7.35 7.02 -12.88
CA LEU A 221 -7.09 6.89 -11.46
C LEU A 221 -5.58 6.61 -11.23
N ILE A 222 -4.86 7.56 -10.64
CA ILE A 222 -3.56 7.28 -10.03
C ILE A 222 -3.85 6.63 -8.69
N SER A 223 -3.73 5.30 -8.62
CA SER A 223 -4.13 4.52 -7.44
C SER A 223 -3.04 4.41 -6.38
N GLY A 224 -1.80 4.77 -6.72
CA GLY A 224 -0.67 4.47 -5.85
C GLY A 224 -0.63 2.96 -5.54
N ASP A 225 -0.45 2.64 -4.27
CA ASP A 225 -0.41 1.25 -3.79
C ASP A 225 -1.79 0.69 -3.40
N MET A 226 -2.85 1.50 -3.46
CA MET A 226 -4.19 1.02 -3.09
C MET A 226 -4.77 0.01 -4.07
N LEU A 227 -4.37 0.03 -5.36
CA LEU A 227 -4.89 -0.92 -6.34
C LEU A 227 -3.79 -1.30 -7.35
N LEU A 228 -3.18 -2.47 -7.13
CA LEU A 228 -2.09 -3.03 -7.93
C LEU A 228 -2.58 -4.16 -8.84
N PRO A 229 -2.06 -4.32 -10.08
CA PRO A 229 -2.64 -5.25 -11.06
C PRO A 229 -2.36 -6.73 -10.79
N LYS A 230 -1.24 -7.08 -10.16
CA LYS A 230 -0.80 -8.48 -10.01
C LYS A 230 -0.64 -8.91 -8.56
N ILE A 231 0.13 -8.16 -7.78
CA ILE A 231 0.38 -8.47 -6.37
C ILE A 231 -0.73 -7.89 -5.50
N SER A 232 -0.98 -8.50 -4.33
CA SER A 232 -1.75 -7.86 -3.28
C SER A 232 -0.92 -6.73 -2.67
N THR A 233 -1.58 -5.65 -2.34
CA THR A 233 -0.98 -4.58 -1.55
C THR A 233 -0.64 -5.11 -0.15
N ASN A 234 0.54 -4.81 0.37
CA ASN A 234 0.88 -5.19 1.74
C ASN A 234 0.01 -4.40 2.72
N VAL A 235 -0.63 -5.11 3.63
CA VAL A 235 -1.45 -4.57 4.71
C VAL A 235 -0.95 -5.17 6.02
N SER A 236 -0.25 -4.37 6.83
CA SER A 236 0.45 -4.86 8.01
C SER A 236 -0.02 -4.16 9.28
N VAL A 237 -0.03 -4.91 10.39
CA VAL A 237 -0.14 -4.33 11.74
C VAL A 237 1.26 -4.02 12.26
N TRP A 238 1.44 -2.77 12.67
CA TRP A 238 2.68 -2.27 13.24
C TRP A 238 2.53 -1.95 14.71
N SER A 239 3.66 -1.78 15.39
CA SER A 239 3.73 -1.48 16.83
C SER A 239 2.96 -0.23 17.28
N ILE A 240 2.64 0.67 16.35
CA ILE A 240 1.90 1.90 16.66
C ILE A 240 0.41 1.66 16.91
N GLU A 241 -0.18 0.66 16.24
CA GLU A 241 -1.60 0.32 16.35
C GLU A 241 -1.78 -1.20 16.39
N PRO A 242 -1.31 -1.88 17.48
CA PRO A 242 -1.20 -3.35 17.53
C PRO A 242 -2.56 -4.07 17.51
N GLU A 243 -3.64 -3.37 17.82
CA GLU A 243 -5.03 -3.90 17.85
C GLU A 243 -5.88 -3.43 16.68
N GLY A 244 -5.28 -2.68 15.72
CA GLY A 244 -5.99 -2.18 14.55
C GLY A 244 -6.46 -3.28 13.60
N ASP A 245 -7.48 -2.95 12.79
CA ASP A 245 -7.97 -3.75 11.66
C ASP A 245 -7.61 -3.09 10.31
N PRO A 246 -6.31 -3.02 9.96
CA PRO A 246 -5.92 -2.38 8.70
C PRO A 246 -6.44 -3.14 7.48
N LEU A 247 -6.67 -4.46 7.57
CA LEU A 247 -7.24 -5.23 6.48
C LEU A 247 -8.71 -4.84 6.21
N GLY A 248 -9.51 -4.67 7.25
CA GLY A 248 -10.88 -4.17 7.11
C GLY A 248 -10.94 -2.76 6.53
N LEU A 249 -10.03 -1.87 6.97
CA LEU A 249 -9.89 -0.52 6.43
C LEU A 249 -9.47 -0.54 4.95
N PHE A 250 -8.52 -1.39 4.57
CA PHE A 250 -8.06 -1.54 3.19
C PHE A 250 -9.17 -2.03 2.27
N LEU A 251 -9.86 -3.10 2.63
CA LEU A 251 -10.96 -3.66 1.83
C LEU A 251 -12.11 -2.65 1.66
N SER A 252 -12.46 -1.93 2.72
CA SER A 252 -13.45 -0.85 2.64
C SER A 252 -12.98 0.28 1.71
N SER A 253 -11.71 0.66 1.78
CA SER A 253 -11.13 1.74 0.97
C SER A 253 -11.11 1.39 -0.51
N ILE A 254 -10.62 0.22 -0.90
CA ILE A 254 -10.61 -0.21 -2.32
C ILE A 254 -12.03 -0.41 -2.86
N GLY A 255 -12.98 -0.84 -2.01
CA GLY A 255 -14.39 -0.97 -2.36
C GLY A 255 -15.02 0.33 -2.86
N ARG A 256 -14.53 1.49 -2.38
CA ARG A 256 -15.00 2.82 -2.80
C ARG A 256 -14.68 3.12 -4.28
N TYR A 257 -13.64 2.53 -4.85
CA TYR A 257 -13.34 2.71 -6.27
C TYR A 257 -14.37 2.08 -7.21
N ARG A 258 -15.30 1.25 -6.70
CA ARG A 258 -16.46 0.76 -7.49
C ARG A 258 -17.42 1.87 -7.90
N SER A 259 -17.35 3.04 -7.26
CA SER A 259 -18.11 4.23 -7.70
C SER A 259 -17.53 4.92 -8.93
N LEU A 260 -16.29 4.55 -9.35
CA LEU A 260 -15.67 5.06 -10.55
C LEU A 260 -16.14 4.27 -11.78
N PRO A 261 -16.02 4.82 -13.01
CA PRO A 261 -16.35 4.11 -14.23
C PRO A 261 -15.61 2.76 -14.34
N ALA A 262 -16.30 1.73 -14.85
CA ALA A 262 -15.72 0.39 -14.98
C ALA A 262 -14.49 0.34 -15.90
N ASP A 263 -14.44 1.24 -16.88
CA ASP A 263 -13.36 1.39 -17.86
C ASP A 263 -12.26 2.37 -17.44
N VAL A 264 -12.27 2.82 -16.17
CA VAL A 264 -11.22 3.72 -15.66
C VAL A 264 -9.83 3.13 -15.91
N LEU A 265 -8.92 3.96 -16.44
CA LEU A 265 -7.51 3.60 -16.57
C LEU A 265 -6.83 3.76 -15.21
N VAL A 266 -6.41 2.66 -14.62
CA VAL A 266 -5.70 2.63 -13.35
C VAL A 266 -4.20 2.76 -13.58
N LEU A 267 -3.59 3.71 -12.90
CA LEU A 267 -2.16 4.02 -12.90
C LEU A 267 -1.56 3.61 -11.55
N PRO A 268 -1.08 2.35 -11.42
CA PRO A 268 -0.58 1.81 -10.16
C PRO A 268 0.89 2.15 -9.95
N SER A 269 1.35 2.18 -8.69
CA SER A 269 2.77 2.37 -8.40
C SER A 269 3.65 1.19 -8.81
N HIS A 270 3.08 -0.02 -8.89
CA HIS A 270 3.81 -1.22 -9.30
C HIS A 270 3.03 -1.99 -10.37
N GLY A 271 3.77 -2.58 -11.33
CA GLY A 271 3.21 -3.28 -12.48
C GLY A 271 2.96 -2.36 -13.67
N LEU A 272 2.00 -2.70 -14.52
CA LEU A 272 1.61 -1.92 -15.69
C LEU A 272 0.28 -1.19 -15.43
N PRO A 273 0.04 -0.02 -16.05
CA PRO A 273 -1.29 0.57 -16.12
C PRO A 273 -2.30 -0.43 -16.70
N PHE A 274 -3.52 -0.43 -16.17
CA PHE A 274 -4.53 -1.42 -16.52
C PHE A 274 -5.95 -0.86 -16.47
N ARG A 275 -6.89 -1.56 -17.13
CA ARG A 275 -8.33 -1.41 -16.99
C ARG A 275 -8.92 -2.64 -16.33
N GLY A 276 -10.13 -2.51 -15.76
CA GLY A 276 -10.78 -3.57 -15.00
C GLY A 276 -10.61 -3.39 -13.49
N ALA A 277 -10.74 -2.16 -13.00
CA ALA A 277 -10.64 -1.84 -11.58
C ALA A 277 -11.60 -2.66 -10.71
N HIS A 278 -12.86 -2.83 -11.16
CA HIS A 278 -13.88 -3.57 -10.42
C HIS A 278 -13.55 -5.06 -10.34
N GLU A 279 -13.03 -5.64 -11.41
CA GLU A 279 -12.55 -7.02 -11.45
C GLU A 279 -11.37 -7.22 -10.50
N ARG A 280 -10.44 -6.26 -10.49
CA ARG A 280 -9.29 -6.33 -9.60
C ARG A 280 -9.67 -6.22 -8.13
N ILE A 281 -10.61 -5.36 -7.79
CA ILE A 281 -11.16 -5.26 -6.43
C ILE A 281 -11.78 -6.60 -6.02
N ALA A 282 -12.58 -7.22 -6.90
CA ALA A 282 -13.19 -8.53 -6.62
C ALA A 282 -12.14 -9.64 -6.42
N GLN A 283 -11.04 -9.62 -7.20
CA GLN A 283 -9.91 -10.55 -7.03
C GLN A 283 -9.22 -10.37 -5.67
N LEU A 284 -8.99 -9.11 -5.24
CA LEU A 284 -8.38 -8.82 -3.94
C LEU A 284 -9.27 -9.24 -2.78
N GLU A 285 -10.58 -8.95 -2.84
CA GLU A 285 -11.55 -9.40 -1.84
C GLU A 285 -11.57 -10.93 -1.73
N ALA A 286 -11.62 -11.63 -2.86
CA ALA A 286 -11.59 -13.10 -2.89
C ALA A 286 -10.26 -13.65 -2.36
N HIS A 287 -9.14 -13.02 -2.69
CA HIS A 287 -7.82 -13.39 -2.18
C HIS A 287 -7.78 -13.30 -0.65
N HIS A 288 -8.17 -12.17 -0.07
CA HIS A 288 -8.15 -12.01 1.38
C HIS A 288 -9.18 -12.91 2.09
N ALA A 289 -10.35 -13.15 1.49
CA ALA A 289 -11.31 -14.11 2.02
C ALA A 289 -10.74 -15.54 2.07
N ALA A 290 -10.00 -15.97 1.04
CA ALA A 290 -9.31 -17.26 1.04
C ALA A 290 -8.23 -17.32 2.13
N ARG A 291 -7.42 -16.27 2.30
CA ARG A 291 -6.40 -16.18 3.37
C ARG A 291 -7.02 -16.27 4.77
N LEU A 292 -8.15 -15.59 5.01
CA LEU A 292 -8.87 -15.68 6.27
C LEU A 292 -9.39 -17.11 6.54
N ALA A 293 -9.97 -17.78 5.54
CA ALA A 293 -10.44 -19.16 5.67
C ALA A 293 -9.30 -20.16 5.96
N GLU A 294 -8.11 -19.95 5.39
CA GLU A 294 -6.92 -20.75 5.70
C GLU A 294 -6.48 -20.57 7.15
N LEU A 295 -6.50 -19.33 7.68
CA LEU A 295 -6.20 -19.07 9.09
C LEU A 295 -7.27 -19.67 10.02
N GLU A 296 -8.56 -19.56 9.69
CA GLU A 296 -9.61 -20.21 10.46
C GLU A 296 -9.37 -21.72 10.55
N THR A 297 -8.99 -22.37 9.44
CA THR A 297 -8.62 -23.78 9.42
C THR A 297 -7.43 -24.07 10.34
N ALA A 298 -6.38 -23.27 10.27
CA ALA A 298 -5.18 -23.43 11.11
C ALA A 298 -5.50 -23.26 12.60
N LEU A 299 -6.35 -22.28 12.94
CA LEU A 299 -6.80 -22.03 14.32
C LEU A 299 -7.77 -23.10 14.84
N GLY A 300 -8.45 -23.84 13.97
CA GLY A 300 -9.28 -25.00 14.33
C GLY A 300 -8.50 -26.13 15.00
N ALA A 301 -7.18 -26.22 14.78
CA ALA A 301 -6.29 -27.17 15.41
C ALA A 301 -5.83 -26.73 16.83
N GLY A 302 -6.22 -25.57 17.31
CA GLY A 302 -5.87 -25.01 18.63
C GLY A 302 -5.32 -23.60 18.57
N ALA A 303 -5.03 -23.06 19.74
CA ALA A 303 -4.48 -21.71 19.88
C ALA A 303 -3.08 -21.59 19.26
N ARG A 304 -2.85 -20.57 18.40
CA ARG A 304 -1.60 -20.34 17.68
C ARG A 304 -1.16 -18.89 17.77
N SER A 305 0.15 -18.66 17.81
CA SER A 305 0.72 -17.32 17.60
C SER A 305 0.74 -16.97 16.12
N ALA A 306 0.92 -15.67 15.81
CA ALA A 306 1.04 -15.24 14.42
C ALA A 306 2.25 -15.89 13.71
N MET A 307 3.38 -16.02 14.43
CA MET A 307 4.59 -16.65 13.88
C MET A 307 4.38 -18.13 13.54
N GLU A 308 3.57 -18.87 14.32
CA GLU A 308 3.25 -20.28 14.03
C GLU A 308 2.36 -20.47 12.80
N VAL A 309 1.64 -19.45 12.36
CA VAL A 309 0.75 -19.52 11.19
C VAL A 309 1.22 -18.69 9.99
N VAL A 310 2.39 -18.05 10.06
CA VAL A 310 2.97 -17.32 8.91
C VAL A 310 3.08 -18.21 7.68
N GLU A 311 3.56 -19.45 7.84
CA GLU A 311 3.75 -20.38 6.72
C GLU A 311 2.41 -20.82 6.08
N THR A 312 1.29 -20.71 6.80
CA THR A 312 -0.05 -20.96 6.24
C THR A 312 -0.36 -19.94 5.13
N LEU A 313 -0.04 -18.67 5.37
CA LEU A 313 -0.28 -17.60 4.38
C LEU A 313 0.85 -17.47 3.36
N PHE A 314 2.08 -17.78 3.76
CA PHE A 314 3.28 -17.60 2.96
C PHE A 314 4.08 -18.91 2.84
N PRO A 315 3.60 -19.92 2.07
CA PRO A 315 4.20 -21.25 1.98
C PRO A 315 5.47 -21.26 1.10
N ARG A 316 6.38 -20.31 1.33
CA ARG A 316 7.66 -20.17 0.64
C ARG A 316 8.74 -19.71 1.58
N LYS A 317 9.99 -19.98 1.26
CA LYS A 317 11.13 -19.45 2.04
C LYS A 317 11.13 -17.92 1.93
N LEU A 318 11.13 -17.25 3.08
CA LEU A 318 11.20 -15.82 3.21
C LEU A 318 12.60 -15.40 3.68
N ASP A 319 13.14 -14.34 3.11
CA ASP A 319 14.30 -13.67 3.71
C ASP A 319 13.85 -12.86 4.95
N VAL A 320 14.83 -12.30 5.68
CA VAL A 320 14.54 -11.56 6.92
C VAL A 320 13.60 -10.38 6.70
N HIS A 321 13.77 -9.65 5.60
CA HIS A 321 12.93 -8.49 5.28
C HIS A 321 11.50 -8.93 4.96
N GLN A 322 11.36 -9.93 4.11
CA GLN A 322 10.07 -10.50 3.73
C GLN A 322 9.34 -11.11 4.92
N MET A 323 10.06 -11.71 5.88
CA MET A 323 9.47 -12.31 7.08
C MET A 323 8.73 -11.27 7.93
N PHE A 324 9.27 -10.06 8.11
CA PHE A 324 8.58 -9.04 8.91
C PHE A 324 7.34 -8.47 8.22
N PHE A 325 7.37 -8.34 6.89
CA PHE A 325 6.17 -8.00 6.13
C PHE A 325 5.11 -9.11 6.23
N ALA A 326 5.52 -10.37 6.05
CA ALA A 326 4.63 -11.52 6.16
C ALA A 326 4.04 -11.65 7.57
N LEU A 327 4.84 -11.43 8.62
CA LEU A 327 4.35 -11.47 10.00
C LEU A 327 3.37 -10.33 10.28
N GLY A 328 3.68 -9.10 9.85
CA GLY A 328 2.77 -7.95 9.98
C GLY A 328 1.44 -8.17 9.25
N GLU A 329 1.49 -8.76 8.04
CA GLU A 329 0.30 -9.11 7.27
C GLU A 329 -0.48 -10.28 7.90
N THR A 330 0.21 -11.26 8.46
CA THR A 330 -0.44 -12.36 9.23
C THR A 330 -1.18 -11.82 10.44
N ILE A 331 -0.57 -10.87 11.18
CA ILE A 331 -1.22 -10.21 12.32
C ILE A 331 -2.46 -9.42 11.84
N ALA A 332 -2.38 -8.75 10.69
CA ALA A 332 -3.53 -8.02 10.13
C ALA A 332 -4.72 -8.95 9.81
N HIS A 333 -4.46 -10.14 9.27
CA HIS A 333 -5.51 -11.13 9.03
C HIS A 333 -6.07 -11.72 10.34
N LEU A 334 -5.22 -11.99 11.33
CA LEU A 334 -5.65 -12.47 12.66
C LEU A 334 -6.50 -11.40 13.40
N ASN A 335 -6.06 -10.14 13.38
CA ASN A 335 -6.83 -9.04 13.96
C ASN A 335 -8.19 -8.90 13.21
N ARG A 336 -8.22 -9.07 11.90
CA ARG A 336 -9.47 -9.06 11.13
C ARG A 336 -10.45 -10.14 11.60
N LEU A 337 -9.97 -11.37 11.87
CA LEU A 337 -10.82 -12.43 12.45
C LEU A 337 -11.29 -12.06 13.86
N GLU A 338 -10.43 -11.44 14.68
CA GLU A 338 -10.80 -10.98 16.03
C GLU A 338 -11.87 -9.89 15.97
N HIS A 339 -11.71 -8.87 15.11
CA HIS A 339 -12.67 -7.79 14.88
C HIS A 339 -14.01 -8.30 14.32
N ALA A 340 -13.97 -9.33 13.48
CA ALA A 340 -15.18 -10.02 13.01
C ALA A 340 -15.86 -10.90 14.08
N GLY A 341 -15.26 -11.04 15.27
CA GLY A 341 -15.78 -11.88 16.33
C GLY A 341 -15.60 -13.38 16.11
N LEU A 342 -14.80 -13.78 15.11
CA LEU A 342 -14.54 -15.19 14.75
C LEU A 342 -13.38 -15.78 15.54
N ALA A 343 -12.43 -14.97 15.98
CA ALA A 343 -11.31 -15.38 16.82
C ALA A 343 -11.24 -14.58 18.13
N VAL A 344 -10.47 -15.10 19.08
CA VAL A 344 -10.11 -14.41 20.34
C VAL A 344 -8.61 -14.49 20.53
N ARG A 345 -8.01 -13.39 21.00
CA ARG A 345 -6.60 -13.27 21.33
C ARG A 345 -6.41 -13.40 22.84
N ARG A 346 -5.41 -14.17 23.26
CA ARG A 346 -5.02 -14.30 24.66
C ARG A 346 -3.51 -14.21 24.78
N LEU A 347 -3.05 -13.54 25.85
CA LEU A 347 -1.64 -13.50 26.21
C LEU A 347 -1.30 -14.78 27.00
N GLY A 348 -0.29 -15.53 26.53
CA GLY A 348 0.25 -16.67 27.24
C GLY A 348 1.21 -16.27 28.35
N ASP A 349 1.56 -17.20 29.27
CA ASP A 349 2.50 -16.99 30.36
C ASP A 349 3.93 -16.67 29.88
N ASP A 350 4.24 -17.04 28.63
CA ASP A 350 5.47 -16.70 27.91
C ASP A 350 5.47 -15.28 27.29
N GLY A 351 4.40 -14.51 27.50
CA GLY A 351 4.25 -13.17 26.96
C GLY A 351 3.89 -13.12 25.46
N VAL A 352 3.56 -14.26 24.84
CA VAL A 352 3.19 -14.37 23.42
C VAL A 352 1.68 -14.41 23.25
N PHE A 353 1.15 -13.60 22.37
CA PHE A 353 -0.25 -13.66 21.96
C PHE A 353 -0.55 -14.91 21.14
N ARG A 354 -1.63 -15.60 21.50
CA ARG A 354 -2.20 -16.71 20.73
C ARG A 354 -3.65 -16.44 20.39
N PHE A 355 -3.99 -16.80 19.17
CA PHE A 355 -5.35 -16.69 18.63
C PHE A 355 -5.97 -18.08 18.59
N SER A 356 -7.25 -18.15 18.92
CA SER A 356 -8.07 -19.36 18.77
C SER A 356 -9.44 -18.97 18.21
N LEU A 357 -10.11 -19.92 17.55
CA LEU A 357 -11.50 -19.67 17.13
C LEU A 357 -12.39 -19.44 18.36
N ARG A 358 -13.36 -18.56 18.19
CA ARG A 358 -14.41 -18.37 19.19
C ARG A 358 -15.36 -19.58 19.14
N SER A 359 -15.58 -20.24 20.27
CA SER A 359 -16.61 -21.28 20.34
C SER A 359 -17.96 -20.70 19.92
N PRO A 360 -18.76 -21.44 19.13
CA PRO A 360 -20.16 -21.05 18.89
C PRO A 360 -20.87 -20.89 20.23
N VAL A 361 -21.62 -19.79 20.42
CA VAL A 361 -22.47 -19.58 21.60
C VAL A 361 -23.73 -20.42 21.45
#